data_039e409a18f898e396b812b9bad3f398
#
_entry.id   039e409a18f898e396b812b9bad3f398
#
_cell.length_a   1.000
_cell.length_b   1.000
_cell.length_c   1.000
_cell.angle_alpha   90.00
_cell.angle_beta   90.00
_cell.angle_gamma   90.00
#
_symmetry.space_group_name_H-M   'P 1'
#
loop_
_entity.id
_entity.type
_entity.pdbx_description
1 polymer ?
#
loop_
_entity_poly.entity_id
_entity_poly.type
_entity_poly.pdbx_seq_one_letter_code
_entity_poly.pdbx_strand_id
1 'polypeptide(L)'
;MPKIITEDMIEQAAIKALQERHDYNVLNCMTEEPDTLPDGTGRKDKKQVVLPDVMLESLCRINLDIPEQTVRTVVDELCRTPVSGDLMQTNYQNYQKIRNGITVEYNENGKKTSNIFRLLSYNDILSNTFTVASQMWIKGENHWRRPDLIIFINGFPMIFIELKNSNIPVKNAYDINLKNYLKDIPYLFNYNQICV
;
A
#
# COMPACT_ATOMS: atom_id res chain seq x y z
N MET A 1 -5.06 8.61 -39.03
CA MET A 1 -6.12 8.26 -38.06
C MET A 1 -5.63 8.67 -36.69
N PRO A 2 -6.43 9.30 -35.84
CA PRO A 2 -6.01 9.59 -34.49
C PRO A 2 -5.71 8.28 -33.75
N LYS A 3 -4.56 8.17 -33.10
CA LYS A 3 -4.16 7.01 -32.33
C LYS A 3 -5.07 6.92 -31.11
N ILE A 4 -5.88 5.88 -31.01
CA ILE A 4 -6.74 5.67 -29.83
C ILE A 4 -5.81 5.36 -28.64
N ILE A 5 -5.86 6.19 -27.62
CA ILE A 5 -5.13 5.96 -26.35
C ILE A 5 -5.97 5.01 -25.52
N THR A 6 -5.44 3.83 -25.21
CA THR A 6 -6.08 2.83 -24.34
C THR A 6 -5.71 3.02 -22.88
N GLU A 7 -6.50 2.46 -21.95
CA GLU A 7 -6.19 2.46 -20.51
C GLU A 7 -4.83 1.80 -20.23
N ASP A 8 -4.53 0.68 -20.88
CA ASP A 8 -3.22 0.01 -20.78
C ASP A 8 -2.06 0.93 -21.19
N MET A 9 -2.20 1.70 -22.28
CA MET A 9 -1.15 2.65 -22.69
C MET A 9 -0.92 3.74 -21.65
N ILE A 10 -1.98 4.20 -20.97
CA ILE A 10 -1.88 5.18 -19.88
C ILE A 10 -1.20 4.55 -18.66
N GLU A 11 -1.59 3.33 -18.30
CA GLU A 11 -1.00 2.56 -17.21
C GLU A 11 0.50 2.37 -17.42
N GLN A 12 0.91 1.85 -18.58
CA GLN A 12 2.32 1.63 -18.90
C GLN A 12 3.13 2.94 -18.92
N ALA A 13 2.55 4.03 -19.43
CA ALA A 13 3.19 5.33 -19.41
C ALA A 13 3.38 5.88 -17.99
N ALA A 14 2.39 5.69 -17.11
CA ALA A 14 2.47 6.06 -15.70
C ALA A 14 3.54 5.25 -14.95
N ILE A 15 3.54 3.93 -15.10
CA ILE A 15 4.55 3.04 -14.51
C ILE A 15 5.95 3.46 -14.96
N LYS A 16 6.15 3.63 -16.26
CA LYS A 16 7.43 4.06 -16.83
C LYS A 16 7.90 5.40 -16.27
N ALA A 17 6.99 6.38 -16.16
CA ALA A 17 7.32 7.69 -15.61
C ALA A 17 7.72 7.60 -14.12
N LEU A 18 7.03 6.78 -13.30
CA LEU A 18 7.35 6.55 -11.91
C LEU A 18 8.73 5.86 -11.76
N GLN A 19 8.99 4.87 -12.59
CA GLN A 19 10.26 4.13 -12.56
C GLN A 19 11.44 4.98 -13.02
N GLU A 20 11.36 5.60 -14.21
CA GLU A 20 12.51 6.27 -14.84
C GLU A 20 12.80 7.66 -14.26
N ARG A 21 11.77 8.38 -13.76
CA ARG A 21 11.93 9.74 -13.27
C ARG A 21 11.99 9.86 -11.75
N HIS A 22 11.44 8.87 -11.04
CA HIS A 22 11.24 8.92 -9.59
C HIS A 22 11.79 7.70 -8.86
N ASP A 23 12.45 6.78 -9.57
CA ASP A 23 13.14 5.60 -9.01
C ASP A 23 12.21 4.67 -8.18
N TYR A 24 10.96 4.52 -8.62
CA TYR A 24 10.02 3.60 -7.99
C TYR A 24 10.34 2.15 -8.35
N ASN A 25 10.28 1.27 -7.38
CA ASN A 25 10.20 -0.16 -7.64
C ASN A 25 8.88 -0.49 -8.35
N VAL A 26 8.93 -1.40 -9.32
CA VAL A 26 7.75 -1.81 -10.09
C VAL A 26 7.41 -3.26 -9.77
N LEU A 27 6.16 -3.51 -9.37
CA LEU A 27 5.59 -4.85 -9.19
C LEU A 27 4.44 -5.04 -10.18
N ASN A 28 4.61 -5.96 -11.14
CA ASN A 28 3.50 -6.44 -11.94
C ASN A 28 2.86 -7.63 -11.22
N CYS A 29 1.66 -7.42 -10.66
CA CYS A 29 0.95 -8.41 -9.86
C CYS A 29 -0.11 -9.17 -10.65
N MET A 30 -0.11 -9.04 -11.98
CA MET A 30 -1.07 -9.70 -12.84
C MET A 30 -0.91 -11.22 -12.77
N THR A 31 -1.99 -11.92 -12.47
CA THR A 31 -2.08 -13.38 -12.49
C THR A 31 -3.30 -13.80 -13.29
N GLU A 32 -3.28 -15.01 -13.88
CA GLU A 32 -4.41 -15.54 -14.63
C GLU A 32 -5.65 -15.68 -13.75
N GLU A 33 -5.46 -16.28 -12.55
CA GLU A 33 -6.53 -16.45 -11.58
C GLU A 33 -6.35 -15.48 -10.40
N PRO A 34 -7.46 -14.93 -9.83
CA PRO A 34 -7.41 -13.95 -8.76
C PRO A 34 -6.72 -14.43 -7.47
N ASP A 35 -6.84 -15.71 -7.14
CA ASP A 35 -6.33 -16.31 -5.90
C ASP A 35 -4.88 -16.80 -5.99
N THR A 36 -4.26 -16.76 -7.17
CA THR A 36 -2.90 -17.25 -7.39
C THR A 36 -1.88 -16.49 -6.54
N LEU A 37 -1.09 -17.24 -5.77
CA LEU A 37 0.09 -16.80 -5.03
C LEU A 37 1.26 -17.74 -5.31
N PRO A 38 2.52 -17.28 -5.31
CA PRO A 38 2.95 -15.88 -5.13
C PRO A 38 2.64 -15.00 -6.34
N ASP A 39 2.42 -13.70 -6.10
CA ASP A 39 2.16 -12.68 -7.11
C ASP A 39 3.20 -11.53 -7.06
N GLY A 40 4.38 -11.80 -6.52
CA GLY A 40 5.46 -10.82 -6.37
C GLY A 40 5.33 -9.86 -5.19
N THR A 41 4.20 -9.87 -4.47
CA THR A 41 3.93 -8.93 -3.36
C THR A 41 4.44 -9.40 -2.00
N GLY A 42 4.86 -10.67 -1.85
CA GLY A 42 5.22 -11.26 -0.56
C GLY A 42 4.03 -11.56 0.37
N ARG A 43 2.80 -11.28 -0.08
CA ARG A 43 1.58 -11.55 0.69
C ARG A 43 1.32 -13.03 0.83
N LYS A 44 0.79 -13.43 1.98
CA LYS A 44 0.35 -14.80 2.26
C LYS A 44 -1.15 -15.02 2.00
N ASP A 45 -1.91 -13.93 1.93
CA ASP A 45 -3.36 -13.93 1.69
C ASP A 45 -3.70 -12.72 0.81
N LYS A 46 -4.60 -12.89 -0.15
CA LYS A 46 -5.09 -11.83 -1.03
C LYS A 46 -5.98 -10.77 -0.33
N LYS A 47 -6.40 -11.00 0.92
CA LYS A 47 -7.01 -9.96 1.78
C LYS A 47 -5.96 -8.98 2.33
N GLN A 48 -4.71 -9.39 2.40
CA GLN A 48 -3.62 -8.54 2.84
C GLN A 48 -3.34 -7.46 1.79
N VAL A 49 -3.35 -6.21 2.21
CA VAL A 49 -3.20 -5.04 1.31
C VAL A 49 -1.86 -4.33 1.44
N VAL A 50 -1.02 -4.76 2.36
CA VAL A 50 0.34 -4.25 2.56
C VAL A 50 1.37 -5.15 1.86
N LEU A 51 2.58 -4.66 1.65
CA LEU A 51 3.72 -5.43 1.12
C LEU A 51 4.65 -5.82 2.28
N PRO A 52 4.53 -7.03 2.88
CA PRO A 52 5.20 -7.39 4.13
C PRO A 52 6.72 -7.31 4.07
N ASP A 53 7.32 -7.83 3.00
CA ASP A 53 8.78 -7.87 2.84
C ASP A 53 9.35 -6.45 2.67
N VAL A 54 8.71 -5.63 1.83
CA VAL A 54 9.07 -4.22 1.64
C VAL A 54 8.91 -3.44 2.94
N MET A 55 7.83 -3.71 3.69
CA MET A 55 7.59 -3.07 4.99
C MET A 55 8.68 -3.42 5.98
N LEU A 56 9.01 -4.70 6.13
CA LEU A 56 10.05 -5.13 7.07
C LEU A 56 11.40 -4.50 6.74
N GLU A 57 11.84 -4.58 5.49
CA GLU A 57 13.12 -4.01 5.05
C GLU A 57 13.17 -2.49 5.30
N SER A 58 12.13 -1.78 4.89
CA SER A 58 12.07 -0.32 5.02
C SER A 58 12.04 0.12 6.48
N LEU A 59 11.21 -0.54 7.31
CA LEU A 59 11.05 -0.17 8.71
C LEU A 59 12.28 -0.54 9.56
N CYS A 60 13.01 -1.60 9.22
CA CYS A 60 14.34 -1.86 9.80
C CYS A 60 15.32 -0.73 9.47
N ARG A 61 15.33 -0.26 8.23
CA ARG A 61 16.26 0.80 7.77
C ARG A 61 16.00 2.16 8.44
N ILE A 62 14.74 2.51 8.70
CA ILE A 62 14.40 3.82 9.29
C ILE A 62 14.32 3.82 10.83
N ASN A 63 14.38 2.65 11.49
CA ASN A 63 14.31 2.50 12.96
C ASN A 63 15.54 1.78 13.50
N LEU A 64 16.74 2.25 13.15
CA LEU A 64 18.01 1.62 13.50
C LEU A 64 18.26 1.54 15.01
N ASP A 65 17.64 2.42 15.79
CA ASP A 65 17.78 2.46 17.26
C ASP A 65 16.84 1.48 17.98
N ILE A 66 16.03 0.72 17.23
CA ILE A 66 15.06 -0.24 17.76
C ILE A 66 15.52 -1.66 17.42
N PRO A 67 15.55 -2.61 18.38
CA PRO A 67 15.96 -3.98 18.11
C PRO A 67 15.13 -4.60 16.98
N GLU A 68 15.77 -5.30 16.05
CA GLU A 68 15.13 -5.91 14.88
C GLU A 68 13.94 -6.81 15.25
N GLN A 69 14.04 -7.55 16.36
CA GLN A 69 12.94 -8.39 16.84
C GLN A 69 11.70 -7.56 17.19
N THR A 70 11.88 -6.35 17.74
CA THR A 70 10.77 -5.43 18.02
C THR A 70 10.18 -4.91 16.71
N VAL A 71 11.03 -4.54 15.75
CA VAL A 71 10.57 -4.14 14.39
C VAL A 71 9.73 -5.24 13.77
N ARG A 72 10.17 -6.50 13.77
CA ARG A 72 9.43 -7.65 13.25
C ARG A 72 8.07 -7.81 13.92
N THR A 73 8.01 -7.69 15.24
CA THR A 73 6.75 -7.78 15.98
C THR A 73 5.75 -6.70 15.55
N VAL A 74 6.21 -5.46 15.40
CA VAL A 74 5.37 -4.35 14.95
C VAL A 74 4.91 -4.56 13.51
N VAL A 75 5.80 -5.01 12.62
CA VAL A 75 5.45 -5.33 11.22
C VAL A 75 4.40 -6.43 11.16
N ASP A 76 4.55 -7.51 11.93
CA ASP A 76 3.57 -8.59 11.99
C ASP A 76 2.18 -8.09 12.43
N GLU A 77 2.13 -7.13 13.36
CA GLU A 77 0.86 -6.50 13.77
C GLU A 77 0.27 -5.61 12.67
N LEU A 78 1.10 -4.80 12.00
CA LEU A 78 0.68 -3.93 10.91
C LEU A 78 0.21 -4.70 9.67
N CYS A 79 0.74 -5.90 9.45
CA CYS A 79 0.35 -6.79 8.37
C CYS A 79 -1.00 -7.49 8.59
N ARG A 80 -1.54 -7.48 9.81
CA ARG A 80 -2.84 -8.09 10.09
C ARG A 80 -3.96 -7.27 9.46
N THR A 81 -4.84 -7.93 8.73
CA THR A 81 -6.03 -7.27 8.20
C THR A 81 -6.99 -6.95 9.35
N PRO A 82 -7.39 -5.69 9.54
CA PRO A 82 -8.36 -5.33 10.58
C PRO A 82 -9.69 -6.05 10.37
N VAL A 83 -10.26 -6.62 11.43
CA VAL A 83 -11.41 -7.53 11.34
C VAL A 83 -12.76 -6.80 11.16
N SER A 84 -12.89 -5.57 11.46
CA SER A 84 -14.04 -4.67 11.17
C SER A 84 -13.87 -3.36 11.91
N GLY A 85 -14.45 -2.29 11.37
CA GLY A 85 -14.44 -0.98 12.00
C GLY A 85 -14.98 0.06 11.01
N ASP A 86 -15.25 1.24 11.52
CA ASP A 86 -15.50 2.38 10.68
C ASP A 86 -14.24 2.70 9.88
N LEU A 87 -14.33 2.62 8.54
CA LEU A 87 -13.22 2.87 7.64
C LEU A 87 -12.59 4.26 7.88
N MET A 88 -13.40 5.27 8.06
CA MET A 88 -12.93 6.64 8.25
C MET A 88 -12.15 6.77 9.57
N GLN A 89 -12.64 6.17 10.64
CA GLN A 89 -11.96 6.14 11.93
C GLN A 89 -10.65 5.36 11.84
N THR A 90 -10.65 4.20 11.18
CA THR A 90 -9.46 3.36 11.00
C THR A 90 -8.40 4.10 10.17
N ASN A 91 -8.81 4.72 9.05
CA ASN A 91 -7.90 5.51 8.22
C ASN A 91 -7.30 6.68 9.02
N TYR A 92 -8.11 7.42 9.77
CA TYR A 92 -7.63 8.51 10.61
C TYR A 92 -6.63 8.03 11.68
N GLN A 93 -6.90 6.92 12.35
CA GLN A 93 -5.98 6.34 13.34
C GLN A 93 -4.64 5.93 12.68
N ASN A 94 -4.70 5.31 11.50
CA ASN A 94 -3.50 4.95 10.76
C ASN A 94 -2.75 6.17 10.22
N TYR A 95 -3.45 7.21 9.77
CA TYR A 95 -2.84 8.50 9.46
C TYR A 95 -2.07 9.08 10.65
N GLN A 96 -2.65 9.02 11.87
CA GLN A 96 -1.95 9.48 13.09
C GLN A 96 -0.69 8.64 13.36
N LYS A 97 -0.73 7.31 13.18
CA LYS A 97 0.46 6.44 13.32
C LYS A 97 1.53 6.78 12.27
N ILE A 98 1.12 6.99 11.01
CA ILE A 98 2.03 7.38 9.94
C ILE A 98 2.71 8.71 10.27
N ARG A 99 1.94 9.70 10.70
CA ARG A 99 2.42 11.05 11.00
C ARG A 99 3.31 11.10 12.24
N ASN A 100 2.88 10.47 13.33
CA ASN A 100 3.50 10.64 14.65
C ASN A 100 4.41 9.47 15.04
N GLY A 101 4.30 8.33 14.37
CA GLY A 101 4.90 7.06 14.76
C GLY A 101 4.07 6.33 15.82
N ILE A 102 4.60 5.22 16.28
CA ILE A 102 4.00 4.33 17.28
C ILE A 102 4.97 4.25 18.47
N THR A 103 4.49 4.48 19.70
CA THR A 103 5.32 4.22 20.89
C THR A 103 5.49 2.72 21.06
N VAL A 104 6.74 2.25 21.09
CA VAL A 104 7.10 0.86 21.33
C VAL A 104 7.93 0.74 22.60
N GLU A 105 7.71 -0.33 23.35
CA GLU A 105 8.47 -0.65 24.54
C GLU A 105 9.21 -1.98 24.33
N TYR A 106 10.47 -2.02 24.72
CA TYR A 106 11.30 -3.22 24.64
C TYR A 106 12.33 -3.24 25.76
N ASN A 107 12.94 -4.41 26.01
CA ASN A 107 14.03 -4.53 26.97
C ASN A 107 15.37 -4.40 26.26
N GLU A 108 16.19 -3.47 26.74
CA GLU A 108 17.55 -3.27 26.29
C GLU A 108 18.50 -3.38 27.50
N ASN A 109 19.42 -4.34 27.45
CA ASN A 109 20.37 -4.59 28.55
C ASN A 109 19.71 -4.73 29.93
N GLY A 110 18.53 -5.38 30.00
CA GLY A 110 17.77 -5.58 31.23
C GLY A 110 16.98 -4.35 31.72
N LYS A 111 16.96 -3.27 30.98
CA LYS A 111 16.15 -2.08 31.25
C LYS A 111 15.00 -1.94 30.26
N LYS A 112 13.84 -1.53 30.75
CA LYS A 112 12.69 -1.20 29.93
C LYS A 112 12.97 0.15 29.26
N THR A 113 12.96 0.15 27.91
CA THR A 113 13.20 1.30 27.04
C THR A 113 11.95 1.57 26.23
N SER A 114 11.66 2.85 25.93
CA SER A 114 10.54 3.28 25.10
C SER A 114 11.06 4.19 24.00
N ASN A 115 10.68 3.92 22.77
CA ASN A 115 11.05 4.72 21.60
C ASN A 115 9.84 4.95 20.68
N ILE A 116 9.97 5.96 19.80
CA ILE A 116 8.99 6.20 18.75
C ILE A 116 9.40 5.42 17.49
N PHE A 117 8.62 4.41 17.16
CA PHE A 117 8.74 3.62 15.93
C PHE A 117 8.15 4.40 14.76
N ARG A 118 8.98 4.75 13.77
CA ARG A 118 8.58 5.53 12.61
C ARG A 118 8.10 4.62 11.47
N LEU A 119 6.96 4.98 10.86
CA LEU A 119 6.45 4.29 9.68
C LEU A 119 6.95 4.92 8.38
N LEU A 120 7.25 6.22 8.41
CA LEU A 120 7.86 6.98 7.31
C LEU A 120 9.03 7.81 7.83
N SER A 121 10.04 7.99 7.00
CA SER A 121 11.10 8.99 7.21
C SER A 121 10.72 10.29 6.52
N TYR A 122 10.49 11.34 7.31
CA TYR A 122 10.19 12.68 6.81
C TYR A 122 11.44 13.53 6.64
N ASN A 123 12.49 13.27 7.43
CA ASN A 123 13.74 14.03 7.39
C ASN A 123 14.65 13.57 6.24
N ASP A 124 14.57 12.30 5.88
CA ASP A 124 15.30 11.72 4.76
C ASP A 124 14.33 10.91 3.90
N ILE A 125 13.82 11.53 2.85
CA ILE A 125 12.84 10.94 1.94
C ILE A 125 13.43 9.72 1.22
N LEU A 126 14.74 9.72 0.94
CA LEU A 126 15.42 8.62 0.23
C LEU A 126 15.56 7.36 1.09
N SER A 127 15.38 7.48 2.40
CA SER A 127 15.30 6.31 3.29
C SER A 127 13.97 5.55 3.17
N ASN A 128 12.95 6.12 2.50
CA ASN A 128 11.73 5.40 2.22
C ASN A 128 11.85 4.58 0.94
N THR A 129 11.07 3.49 0.87
CA THR A 129 10.92 2.68 -0.34
C THR A 129 9.61 3.03 -1.01
N PHE A 130 9.68 3.44 -2.27
CA PHE A 130 8.53 3.73 -3.11
C PHE A 130 8.31 2.58 -4.09
N THR A 131 7.09 2.04 -4.14
CA THR A 131 6.75 0.91 -5.00
C THR A 131 5.42 1.19 -5.70
N VAL A 132 5.36 0.98 -7.00
CA VAL A 132 4.10 0.94 -7.75
C VAL A 132 3.76 -0.51 -8.07
N ALA A 133 2.58 -0.95 -7.65
CA ALA A 133 2.03 -2.26 -8.00
C ALA A 133 0.91 -2.08 -9.02
N SER A 134 0.97 -2.81 -10.13
CA SER A 134 -0.06 -2.85 -11.15
C SER A 134 -0.85 -4.14 -11.08
N GLN A 135 -2.16 -4.03 -11.37
CA GLN A 135 -3.08 -5.17 -11.54
C GLN A 135 -3.09 -6.13 -10.35
N MET A 136 -3.00 -5.58 -9.12
CA MET A 136 -2.95 -6.35 -7.88
C MET A 136 -4.33 -6.85 -7.48
N TRP A 137 -4.58 -8.16 -7.56
CA TRP A 137 -5.81 -8.76 -7.08
C TRP A 137 -5.95 -8.66 -5.56
N ILE A 138 -7.11 -8.20 -5.10
CA ILE A 138 -7.49 -8.10 -3.69
C ILE A 138 -8.81 -8.82 -3.48
N LYS A 139 -8.83 -9.69 -2.46
CA LYS A 139 -10.01 -10.47 -2.08
C LYS A 139 -10.85 -9.69 -1.07
N GLY A 140 -12.08 -9.36 -1.45
CA GLY A 140 -13.08 -8.86 -0.51
C GLY A 140 -13.84 -9.99 0.20
N GLU A 141 -14.91 -9.64 0.91
CA GLU A 141 -15.77 -10.66 1.50
C GLU A 141 -16.53 -11.46 0.44
N ASN A 142 -17.10 -10.77 -0.55
CA ASN A 142 -17.94 -11.36 -1.58
C ASN A 142 -17.41 -11.16 -3.00
N HIS A 143 -16.46 -10.26 -3.19
CA HIS A 143 -15.98 -9.85 -4.52
C HIS A 143 -14.46 -9.75 -4.56
N TRP A 144 -13.90 -10.05 -5.72
CA TRP A 144 -12.54 -9.75 -6.06
C TRP A 144 -12.46 -8.38 -6.74
N ARG A 145 -11.42 -7.62 -6.42
CA ARG A 145 -11.14 -6.35 -7.08
C ARG A 145 -9.68 -6.30 -7.51
N ARG A 146 -9.43 -5.59 -8.60
CA ARG A 146 -8.11 -5.44 -9.20
C ARG A 146 -7.91 -3.97 -9.61
N PRO A 147 -7.40 -3.13 -8.71
CA PRO A 147 -7.00 -1.75 -9.03
C PRO A 147 -5.97 -1.71 -10.15
N ASP A 148 -6.02 -0.67 -10.99
CA ASP A 148 -5.03 -0.47 -12.04
C ASP A 148 -3.66 -0.28 -11.42
N LEU A 149 -3.50 0.73 -10.55
CA LEU A 149 -2.25 0.99 -9.85
C LEU A 149 -2.47 1.29 -8.36
N ILE A 150 -1.56 0.79 -7.53
CA ILE A 150 -1.45 1.17 -6.13
C ILE A 150 -0.02 1.62 -5.88
N ILE A 151 0.16 2.82 -5.31
CA ILE A 151 1.47 3.28 -4.86
C ILE A 151 1.63 2.99 -3.38
N PHE A 152 2.72 2.31 -3.08
CA PHE A 152 3.13 1.98 -1.72
C PHE A 152 4.32 2.85 -1.30
N ILE A 153 4.29 3.27 -0.04
CA ILE A 153 5.46 3.86 0.63
C ILE A 153 5.77 2.97 1.83
N ASN A 154 6.99 2.44 1.89
CA ASN A 154 7.42 1.47 2.90
C ASN A 154 6.44 0.28 3.07
N GLY A 155 5.83 -0.17 1.97
CA GLY A 155 4.88 -1.28 1.98
C GLY A 155 3.44 -0.91 2.38
N PHE A 156 3.14 0.35 2.73
CA PHE A 156 1.78 0.84 2.99
C PHE A 156 1.11 1.33 1.71
N PRO A 157 -0.14 0.93 1.39
CA PRO A 157 -0.87 1.37 0.21
C PRO A 157 -1.38 2.81 0.41
N MET A 158 -0.59 3.80 -0.05
CA MET A 158 -0.84 5.21 0.23
C MET A 158 -1.67 5.90 -0.84
N ILE A 159 -1.53 5.50 -2.11
CA ILE A 159 -2.24 6.13 -3.22
C ILE A 159 -2.91 5.03 -4.06
N PHE A 160 -4.20 5.19 -4.27
CA PHE A 160 -5.01 4.38 -5.16
C PHE A 160 -5.22 5.14 -6.47
N ILE A 161 -5.00 4.47 -7.61
CA ILE A 161 -5.16 5.06 -8.94
C ILE A 161 -6.05 4.14 -9.78
N GLU A 162 -7.12 4.72 -10.32
CA GLU A 162 -8.02 4.06 -11.27
C GLU A 162 -8.01 4.84 -12.58
N LEU A 163 -7.56 4.21 -13.65
CA LEU A 163 -7.38 4.84 -14.94
C LEU A 163 -8.65 4.69 -15.81
N LYS A 164 -8.91 5.69 -16.63
CA LYS A 164 -9.98 5.64 -17.63
C LYS A 164 -9.47 6.21 -18.96
N ASN A 165 -9.93 5.63 -20.05
CA ASN A 165 -9.63 6.21 -21.35
C ASN A 165 -10.34 7.57 -21.51
N SER A 166 -9.81 8.40 -22.42
CA SER A 166 -10.28 9.78 -22.63
C SER A 166 -11.75 9.93 -23.07
N ASN A 167 -12.39 8.83 -23.45
CA ASN A 167 -13.78 8.84 -23.91
C ASN A 167 -14.79 8.57 -22.77
N ILE A 168 -14.31 8.21 -21.58
CA ILE A 168 -15.15 7.93 -20.41
C ILE A 168 -15.07 9.11 -19.44
N PRO A 169 -16.21 9.70 -19.02
CA PRO A 169 -16.21 10.75 -18.02
C PRO A 169 -15.57 10.30 -16.71
N VAL A 170 -14.65 11.09 -16.14
CA VAL A 170 -13.98 10.82 -14.85
C VAL A 170 -14.99 10.58 -13.73
N LYS A 171 -16.16 11.21 -13.79
CA LYS A 171 -17.25 10.98 -12.85
C LYS A 171 -17.63 9.49 -12.73
N ASN A 172 -17.55 8.72 -13.82
CA ASN A 172 -17.84 7.29 -13.79
C ASN A 172 -16.80 6.48 -13.01
N ALA A 173 -15.53 6.92 -13.02
CA ALA A 173 -14.49 6.31 -12.20
C ALA A 173 -14.80 6.46 -10.70
N TYR A 174 -15.26 7.65 -10.30
CA TYR A 174 -15.68 7.89 -8.91
C TYR A 174 -16.98 7.18 -8.55
N ASP A 175 -18.05 7.40 -9.32
CA ASP A 175 -19.41 6.96 -8.95
C ASP A 175 -19.57 5.43 -9.03
N ILE A 176 -18.85 4.75 -9.91
CA ILE A 176 -18.96 3.31 -10.12
C ILE A 176 -17.77 2.60 -9.47
N ASN A 177 -16.53 2.93 -9.90
CA ASN A 177 -15.38 2.14 -9.51
C ASN A 177 -14.97 2.39 -8.06
N LEU A 178 -14.67 3.62 -7.67
CA LEU A 178 -14.20 3.93 -6.31
C LEU A 178 -15.23 3.51 -5.26
N LYS A 179 -16.53 3.77 -5.47
CA LYS A 179 -17.58 3.34 -4.54
C LYS A 179 -17.64 1.81 -4.40
N ASN A 180 -17.45 1.08 -5.50
CA ASN A 180 -17.40 -0.37 -5.47
C ASN A 180 -16.15 -0.87 -4.72
N TYR A 181 -14.98 -0.26 -4.93
CA TYR A 181 -13.77 -0.60 -4.19
C TYR A 181 -13.93 -0.34 -2.69
N LEU A 182 -14.47 0.81 -2.30
CA LEU A 182 -14.75 1.16 -0.90
C LEU A 182 -15.71 0.18 -0.23
N LYS A 183 -16.69 -0.35 -0.98
CA LYS A 183 -17.64 -1.34 -0.49
C LYS A 183 -17.03 -2.74 -0.40
N ASP A 184 -16.32 -3.17 -1.43
CA ASP A 184 -15.94 -4.56 -1.60
C ASP A 184 -14.58 -4.89 -0.94
N ILE A 185 -13.65 -3.93 -0.92
CA ILE A 185 -12.31 -4.09 -0.33
C ILE A 185 -11.93 -2.89 0.54
N PRO A 186 -12.75 -2.51 1.55
CA PRO A 186 -12.55 -1.30 2.35
C PRO A 186 -11.18 -1.24 3.03
N TYR A 187 -10.58 -2.37 3.38
CA TYR A 187 -9.28 -2.42 4.05
C TYR A 187 -8.11 -1.92 3.20
N LEU A 188 -8.23 -1.85 1.86
CA LEU A 188 -7.25 -1.17 1.01
C LEU A 188 -7.11 0.31 1.41
N PHE A 189 -8.22 0.92 1.82
CA PHE A 189 -8.30 2.33 2.15
C PHE A 189 -7.96 2.65 3.62
N ASN A 190 -7.59 1.65 4.42
CA ASN A 190 -7.18 1.88 5.82
C ASN A 190 -5.92 2.74 5.93
N TYR A 191 -5.04 2.72 4.94
CA TYR A 191 -3.81 3.52 4.88
C TYR A 191 -3.83 4.55 3.76
N ASN A 192 -4.81 4.48 2.86
CA ASN A 192 -4.86 5.32 1.67
C ASN A 192 -5.06 6.79 2.03
N GLN A 193 -4.27 7.67 1.39
CA GLN A 193 -4.31 9.11 1.60
C GLN A 193 -4.80 9.86 0.36
N ILE A 194 -4.66 9.27 -0.83
CA ILE A 194 -4.99 9.91 -2.10
C ILE A 194 -5.65 8.89 -3.02
N CYS A 195 -6.76 9.28 -3.64
CA CYS A 195 -7.39 8.57 -4.75
C CYS A 195 -7.28 9.43 -6.01
N VAL A 196 -6.81 8.84 -7.11
CA VAL A 196 -6.59 9.48 -8.42
C VAL A 196 -7.42 8.79 -9.48
#